data_7c5ad94eddb3442e8e3ade08514cacf3
#
_entry.id   7c5ad94eddb3442e8e3ade08514cacf3
#
_cell.length_a   1.000
_cell.length_b   1.000
_cell.length_c   1.000
_cell.angle_alpha   90.00
_cell.angle_beta   90.00
_cell.angle_gamma   90.00
#
_symmetry.space_group_name_H-M   'P 1'
#
loop_
_entity.id
_entity.type
_entity.pdbx_description
1 polymer ?
#
loop_
_entity_poly.entity_id
_entity_poly.type
_entity_poly.pdbx_seq_one_letter_code
_entity_poly.pdbx_strand_id
1 'polypeptide(L)'
;MCIRDSDEMVPYDNDMSVAQPMLEHLKVSFYHIVNNLGPHGLPLAMRADWNDCINLSCYSDTPGESFQTYTNPKFKAEGGYSKVAESAFVGALFTYAGPNYVQILNHLGKTDEAAKAQAEIDKMKKVMMDSAWDGDWFLRAYDAEGKKMGSKECEEGQIFIEPQGFAIMSDIDAEASKKTLKAIDERLNTQYGLVLNNPAFTKYYLSLIHI
;
A
#
# COMPACT_ATOMS: atom_id res chain seq x y z
N MET A 1 16.02 -4.74 4.82
CA MET A 1 16.59 -3.87 3.78
C MET A 1 15.57 -3.80 2.65
N CYS A 2 15.05 -2.66 2.34
CA CYS A 2 14.06 -2.47 1.28
C CYS A 2 14.73 -2.00 -0.02
N ILE A 3 13.99 -1.98 -1.12
CA ILE A 3 14.48 -1.51 -2.44
C ILE A 3 15.07 -0.10 -2.32
N ARG A 4 14.43 0.77 -1.56
CA ARG A 4 14.87 2.15 -1.33
C ARG A 4 16.26 2.22 -0.70
N ASP A 5 16.51 1.42 0.35
CA ASP A 5 17.80 1.47 1.05
C ASP A 5 18.96 1.08 0.12
N SER A 6 18.73 0.14 -0.79
CA SER A 6 19.71 -0.28 -1.79
C SER A 6 19.98 0.79 -2.84
N ASP A 7 18.97 1.56 -3.22
CA ASP A 7 19.08 2.63 -4.23
C ASP A 7 19.73 3.88 -3.64
N GLU A 8 19.46 4.23 -2.39
CA GLU A 8 20.06 5.38 -1.73
C GLU A 8 21.61 5.28 -1.59
N MET A 9 22.19 4.08 -1.64
CA MET A 9 23.64 3.88 -1.60
C MET A 9 24.30 4.12 -2.97
N VAL A 10 23.61 3.83 -4.07
CA VAL A 10 24.18 3.94 -5.42
C VAL A 10 24.54 5.38 -5.84
N PRO A 11 23.72 6.42 -5.55
CA PRO A 11 24.02 7.80 -5.94
C PRO A 11 25.26 8.40 -5.25
N TYR A 12 25.65 7.89 -4.08
CA TYR A 12 26.74 8.48 -3.29
C TYR A 12 28.12 8.04 -3.75
N ASP A 13 28.29 6.81 -4.18
CA ASP A 13 29.59 6.25 -4.55
C ASP A 13 29.57 5.40 -5.83
N ASN A 14 28.40 5.27 -6.46
CA ASN A 14 28.20 4.39 -7.61
C ASN A 14 28.60 2.93 -7.35
N ASP A 15 28.56 2.51 -6.08
CA ASP A 15 28.96 1.18 -5.64
C ASP A 15 27.78 0.19 -5.70
N MET A 16 27.84 -0.71 -6.65
CA MET A 16 26.85 -1.79 -6.83
C MET A 16 27.16 -3.04 -6.00
N SER A 17 28.18 -3.01 -5.16
CA SER A 17 28.60 -4.19 -4.36
C SER A 17 27.51 -4.69 -3.41
N VAL A 18 26.65 -3.79 -2.94
CA VAL A 18 25.50 -4.13 -2.08
C VAL A 18 24.28 -4.52 -2.92
N ALA A 19 23.96 -3.75 -3.96
CA ALA A 19 22.75 -3.95 -4.75
C ALA A 19 22.81 -5.24 -5.59
N GLN A 20 23.98 -5.55 -6.17
CA GLN A 20 24.14 -6.72 -7.04
C GLN A 20 23.91 -8.07 -6.32
N PRO A 21 24.48 -8.33 -5.13
CA PRO A 21 24.17 -9.55 -4.37
C PRO A 21 22.71 -9.64 -3.92
N MET A 22 22.06 -8.50 -3.71
CA MET A 22 20.66 -8.43 -3.26
C MET A 22 19.65 -8.50 -4.40
N LEU A 23 20.07 -8.48 -5.66
CA LEU A 23 19.20 -8.34 -6.82
C LEU A 23 18.07 -9.38 -6.87
N GLU A 24 18.36 -10.65 -6.60
CA GLU A 24 17.36 -11.71 -6.59
C GLU A 24 16.33 -11.52 -5.47
N HIS A 25 16.74 -11.03 -4.31
CA HIS A 25 15.81 -10.69 -3.22
C HIS A 25 14.93 -9.49 -3.57
N LEU A 26 15.50 -8.46 -4.20
CA LEU A 26 14.76 -7.30 -4.69
C LEU A 26 13.73 -7.70 -5.74
N LYS A 27 14.13 -8.57 -6.67
CA LYS A 27 13.25 -9.15 -7.69
C LYS A 27 12.08 -9.93 -7.08
N VAL A 28 12.36 -10.82 -6.13
CA VAL A 28 11.32 -11.57 -5.42
C VAL A 28 10.36 -10.64 -4.70
N SER A 29 10.87 -9.62 -4.00
CA SER A 29 10.04 -8.63 -3.29
C SER A 29 9.16 -7.83 -4.24
N PHE A 30 9.71 -7.36 -5.37
CA PHE A 30 8.98 -6.59 -6.38
C PHE A 30 7.84 -7.44 -6.99
N TYR A 31 8.18 -8.62 -7.49
CA TYR A 31 7.19 -9.49 -8.14
C TYR A 31 6.25 -10.18 -7.16
N HIS A 32 6.59 -10.23 -5.87
CA HIS A 32 5.65 -10.68 -4.85
C HIS A 32 4.40 -9.79 -4.84
N ILE A 33 4.56 -8.47 -4.93
CA ILE A 33 3.44 -7.54 -5.02
C ILE A 33 2.69 -7.72 -6.34
N VAL A 34 3.41 -7.72 -7.46
CA VAL A 34 2.82 -7.85 -8.82
C VAL A 34 2.01 -9.15 -8.99
N ASN A 35 2.46 -10.23 -8.39
CA ASN A 35 1.83 -11.56 -8.51
C ASN A 35 0.71 -11.81 -7.48
N ASN A 36 0.48 -10.90 -6.56
CA ASN A 36 -0.54 -11.05 -5.50
C ASN A 36 -1.46 -9.83 -5.47
N LEU A 37 -2.25 -9.69 -6.52
CA LEU A 37 -3.26 -8.63 -6.67
C LEU A 37 -4.65 -9.18 -6.38
N GLY A 38 -5.50 -8.33 -5.84
CA GLY A 38 -6.89 -8.63 -5.56
C GLY A 38 -7.84 -8.24 -6.70
N PRO A 39 -9.16 -8.28 -6.46
CA PRO A 39 -10.17 -8.05 -7.48
C PRO A 39 -10.14 -6.68 -8.16
N HIS A 40 -9.66 -5.64 -7.45
CA HIS A 40 -9.54 -4.28 -7.97
C HIS A 40 -8.16 -4.03 -8.62
N GLY A 41 -7.27 -5.03 -8.60
CA GLY A 41 -5.90 -4.91 -9.12
C GLY A 41 -4.91 -4.26 -8.14
N LEU A 42 -5.33 -3.99 -6.93
CA LEU A 42 -4.47 -3.52 -5.85
C LEU A 42 -3.76 -4.69 -5.15
N PRO A 43 -2.64 -4.45 -4.46
CA PRO A 43 -1.96 -5.52 -3.72
C PRO A 43 -2.84 -6.12 -2.63
N LEU A 44 -2.86 -7.45 -2.55
CA LEU A 44 -3.54 -8.16 -1.46
C LEU A 44 -2.91 -7.79 -0.11
N ALA A 45 -3.76 -7.52 0.87
CA ALA A 45 -3.31 -7.21 2.23
C ALA A 45 -2.72 -8.42 2.97
N MET A 46 -2.95 -9.64 2.45
CA MET A 46 -2.46 -10.89 3.02
C MET A 46 -2.73 -10.99 4.53
N ARG A 47 -1.68 -11.09 5.35
CA ARG A 47 -1.81 -11.18 6.82
C ARG A 47 -2.09 -9.84 7.47
N ALA A 48 -1.31 -8.85 7.06
CA ALA A 48 -1.40 -7.48 7.54
C ALA A 48 -0.73 -6.58 6.51
N ASP A 49 -1.03 -5.31 6.57
CA ASP A 49 -0.21 -4.33 5.92
C ASP A 49 0.75 -3.66 6.94
N TRP A 50 1.27 -2.48 6.66
CA TRP A 50 2.20 -1.78 7.54
C TRP A 50 1.60 -1.47 8.93
N ASN A 51 0.32 -1.20 8.99
CA ASN A 51 -0.35 -0.80 10.23
C ASN A 51 -1.02 -2.02 10.88
N ASP A 52 -0.42 -2.53 11.93
CA ASP A 52 -0.92 -3.69 12.67
C ASP A 52 -2.30 -3.46 13.31
N CYS A 53 -2.73 -2.20 13.44
CA CYS A 53 -4.08 -1.86 13.91
C CYS A 53 -5.16 -2.08 12.85
N ILE A 54 -4.78 -2.38 11.60
CA ILE A 54 -5.70 -2.59 10.48
C ILE A 54 -5.60 -4.04 10.01
N ASN A 55 -6.60 -4.83 10.37
CA ASN A 55 -6.68 -6.23 9.99
C ASN A 55 -7.67 -6.44 8.84
N LEU A 56 -7.21 -6.18 7.63
CA LEU A 56 -8.06 -6.20 6.43
C LEU A 56 -8.46 -7.61 5.98
N SER A 57 -7.57 -8.57 6.19
CA SER A 57 -7.69 -9.91 5.60
C SER A 57 -8.45 -10.89 6.45
N CYS A 58 -8.53 -10.61 7.75
CA CYS A 58 -9.07 -11.57 8.68
C CYS A 58 -9.47 -10.85 9.97
N TYR A 59 -10.66 -11.07 10.40
CA TYR A 59 -11.18 -10.48 11.60
C TYR A 59 -12.01 -11.49 12.39
N SER A 60 -12.05 -11.30 13.68
CA SER A 60 -12.90 -12.01 14.61
C SER A 60 -14.04 -11.11 15.07
N ASP A 61 -15.18 -11.70 15.38
CA ASP A 61 -16.29 -11.00 16.05
C ASP A 61 -15.93 -10.60 17.50
N THR A 62 -14.82 -11.15 18.01
CA THR A 62 -14.30 -10.83 19.35
C THR A 62 -13.14 -9.85 19.24
N PRO A 63 -13.22 -8.68 19.87
CA PRO A 63 -12.13 -7.72 19.92
C PRO A 63 -10.84 -8.35 20.47
N GLY A 64 -9.71 -8.04 19.84
CA GLY A 64 -8.38 -8.55 20.22
C GLY A 64 -8.03 -9.94 19.68
N GLU A 65 -8.93 -10.63 18.97
CA GLU A 65 -8.66 -11.96 18.38
C GLU A 65 -8.29 -11.91 16.89
N SER A 66 -8.15 -10.73 16.32
CA SER A 66 -7.89 -10.53 14.89
C SER A 66 -6.55 -11.10 14.44
N PHE A 67 -5.57 -11.28 15.33
CA PHE A 67 -4.29 -11.93 15.03
C PHE A 67 -4.42 -13.43 14.71
N GLN A 68 -5.57 -14.04 14.95
CA GLN A 68 -5.83 -15.46 14.69
C GLN A 68 -6.24 -15.74 13.24
N THR A 69 -5.65 -15.02 12.29
CA THR A 69 -5.93 -15.11 10.85
C THR A 69 -5.92 -16.54 10.34
N TYR A 70 -4.92 -17.31 10.75
CA TYR A 70 -4.76 -18.70 10.30
C TYR A 70 -5.76 -19.67 10.87
N THR A 71 -6.39 -19.31 11.96
CA THR A 71 -7.37 -20.19 12.63
C THR A 71 -8.79 -19.89 12.19
N ASN A 72 -9.04 -18.74 11.54
CA ASN A 72 -10.37 -18.40 11.05
C ASN A 72 -10.80 -19.38 9.93
N PRO A 73 -11.87 -20.20 10.14
CA PRO A 73 -12.30 -21.19 9.17
C PRO A 73 -12.65 -20.62 7.78
N LYS A 74 -13.15 -19.38 7.74
CA LYS A 74 -13.53 -18.66 6.50
C LYS A 74 -12.34 -18.54 5.54
N PHE A 75 -11.13 -18.29 6.07
CA PHE A 75 -9.93 -18.05 5.26
C PHE A 75 -8.95 -19.22 5.25
N LYS A 76 -9.19 -20.27 6.04
CA LYS A 76 -8.30 -21.42 6.11
C LYS A 76 -8.10 -22.11 4.76
N ALA A 77 -9.17 -22.24 3.98
CA ALA A 77 -9.12 -22.82 2.63
C ALA A 77 -8.35 -21.93 1.63
N GLU A 78 -8.22 -20.63 1.91
CA GLU A 78 -7.53 -19.64 1.07
C GLU A 78 -6.07 -19.42 1.50
N GLY A 79 -5.53 -20.24 2.37
CA GLY A 79 -4.14 -20.12 2.86
C GLY A 79 -3.99 -19.21 4.08
N GLY A 80 -5.09 -18.95 4.79
CA GLY A 80 -5.10 -18.22 6.06
C GLY A 80 -5.27 -16.71 5.95
N TYR A 81 -5.58 -16.19 4.75
CA TYR A 81 -5.91 -14.78 4.52
C TYR A 81 -6.89 -14.62 3.35
N SER A 82 -7.60 -13.49 3.34
CA SER A 82 -8.55 -13.18 2.26
C SER A 82 -7.85 -12.96 0.92
N LYS A 83 -8.50 -13.40 -0.16
CA LYS A 83 -8.13 -13.08 -1.55
C LYS A 83 -8.86 -11.84 -2.08
N VAL A 84 -9.60 -11.12 -1.21
CA VAL A 84 -10.39 -9.95 -1.55
C VAL A 84 -9.82 -8.68 -0.89
N ALA A 85 -9.29 -8.78 0.33
CA ALA A 85 -8.73 -7.62 1.02
C ALA A 85 -7.49 -7.06 0.30
N GLU A 86 -7.52 -5.77 -0.02
CA GLU A 86 -6.50 -5.08 -0.82
C GLU A 86 -6.03 -3.81 -0.10
N SER A 87 -4.73 -3.52 -0.19
CA SER A 87 -4.14 -2.32 0.39
C SER A 87 -3.79 -1.27 -0.67
N ALA A 88 -4.52 -0.17 -0.69
CA ALA A 88 -4.16 0.98 -1.52
C ALA A 88 -2.87 1.65 -1.02
N PHE A 89 -2.59 1.59 0.30
CA PHE A 89 -1.32 2.03 0.87
C PHE A 89 -0.13 1.28 0.27
N VAL A 90 -0.19 -0.06 0.21
CA VAL A 90 0.88 -0.87 -0.40
C VAL A 90 1.00 -0.59 -1.90
N GLY A 91 -0.13 -0.34 -2.59
CA GLY A 91 -0.13 0.09 -3.99
C GLY A 91 0.62 1.42 -4.20
N ALA A 92 0.33 2.43 -3.36
CA ALA A 92 1.04 3.70 -3.38
C ALA A 92 2.53 3.56 -3.03
N LEU A 93 2.86 2.77 -2.01
CA LEU A 93 4.25 2.46 -1.65
C LEU A 93 5.00 1.75 -2.78
N PHE A 94 4.35 0.82 -3.48
CA PHE A 94 4.94 0.14 -4.64
C PHE A 94 5.24 1.11 -5.78
N THR A 95 4.35 2.06 -6.08
CA THR A 95 4.58 3.07 -7.13
C THR A 95 5.67 4.06 -6.76
N TYR A 96 5.89 4.28 -5.46
CA TYR A 96 6.97 5.13 -4.94
C TYR A 96 8.34 4.43 -4.95
N ALA A 97 8.42 3.20 -4.43
CA ALA A 97 9.68 2.48 -4.28
C ALA A 97 10.09 1.70 -5.54
N GLY A 98 9.13 1.32 -6.39
CA GLY A 98 9.40 0.53 -7.60
C GLY A 98 10.40 1.14 -8.57
N PRO A 99 10.37 2.47 -8.84
CA PRO A 99 11.36 3.12 -9.71
C PRO A 99 12.81 2.89 -9.29
N ASN A 100 13.09 2.75 -7.99
CA ASN A 100 14.43 2.45 -7.49
C ASN A 100 14.92 1.08 -7.97
N TYR A 101 14.03 0.07 -8.00
CA TYR A 101 14.37 -1.24 -8.58
C TYR A 101 14.68 -1.14 -10.07
N VAL A 102 13.94 -0.32 -10.83
CA VAL A 102 14.19 -0.05 -12.25
C VAL A 102 15.55 0.62 -12.45
N GLN A 103 15.92 1.57 -11.60
CA GLN A 103 17.23 2.24 -11.65
C GLN A 103 18.37 1.24 -11.40
N ILE A 104 18.26 0.39 -10.38
CA ILE A 104 19.25 -0.67 -10.10
C ILE A 104 19.41 -1.59 -11.32
N LEU A 105 18.30 -2.04 -11.93
CA LEU A 105 18.36 -2.87 -13.13
C LEU A 105 19.08 -2.17 -14.29
N ASN A 106 18.81 -0.89 -14.52
CA ASN A 106 19.47 -0.10 -15.56
C ASN A 106 20.98 0.05 -15.31
N HIS A 107 21.40 0.31 -14.05
CA HIS A 107 22.82 0.37 -13.69
C HIS A 107 23.55 -0.95 -13.91
N LEU A 108 22.84 -2.08 -13.75
CA LEU A 108 23.36 -3.42 -14.02
C LEU A 108 23.26 -3.83 -15.50
N GLY A 109 22.82 -2.94 -16.40
CA GLY A 109 22.65 -3.23 -17.82
C GLY A 109 21.47 -4.17 -18.16
N LYS A 110 20.58 -4.43 -17.21
CA LYS A 110 19.40 -5.31 -17.37
C LYS A 110 18.18 -4.56 -17.93
N THR A 111 18.36 -3.91 -19.07
CA THR A 111 17.38 -2.97 -19.66
C THR A 111 16.03 -3.62 -19.98
N ASP A 112 16.00 -4.89 -20.42
CA ASP A 112 14.74 -5.60 -20.70
C ASP A 112 13.96 -5.91 -19.43
N GLU A 113 14.66 -6.25 -18.33
CA GLU A 113 14.03 -6.47 -17.02
C GLU A 113 13.54 -5.13 -16.46
N ALA A 114 14.30 -4.05 -16.62
CA ALA A 114 13.92 -2.70 -16.22
C ALA A 114 12.64 -2.22 -16.94
N ALA A 115 12.55 -2.43 -18.26
CA ALA A 115 11.36 -2.08 -19.03
C ALA A 115 10.11 -2.84 -18.56
N LYS A 116 10.23 -4.14 -18.24
CA LYS A 116 9.13 -4.94 -17.70
C LYS A 116 8.70 -4.45 -16.32
N ALA A 117 9.65 -4.15 -15.45
CA ALA A 117 9.37 -3.62 -14.13
C ALA A 117 8.67 -2.25 -14.20
N GLN A 118 9.12 -1.36 -15.08
CA GLN A 118 8.49 -0.05 -15.32
C GLN A 118 7.04 -0.22 -15.78
N ALA A 119 6.76 -1.15 -16.68
CA ALA A 119 5.39 -1.40 -17.16
C ALA A 119 4.45 -1.85 -16.02
N GLU A 120 4.93 -2.63 -15.04
CA GLU A 120 4.12 -3.01 -13.88
C GLU A 120 3.88 -1.82 -12.92
N ILE A 121 4.85 -0.91 -12.78
CA ILE A 121 4.68 0.32 -12.00
C ILE A 121 3.62 1.22 -12.67
N ASP A 122 3.71 1.42 -13.98
CA ASP A 122 2.77 2.27 -14.72
C ASP A 122 1.35 1.69 -14.67
N LYS A 123 1.23 0.36 -14.75
CA LYS A 123 -0.03 -0.35 -14.56
C LYS A 123 -0.60 -0.11 -13.16
N MET A 124 0.23 -0.18 -12.11
CA MET A 124 -0.22 0.06 -10.74
C MET A 124 -0.65 1.52 -10.55
N LYS A 125 0.07 2.51 -11.12
CA LYS A 125 -0.36 3.92 -11.10
C LYS A 125 -1.76 4.08 -11.70
N LYS A 126 -2.02 3.41 -12.82
CA LYS A 126 -3.37 3.41 -13.42
C LYS A 126 -4.40 2.76 -12.50
N VAL A 127 -4.10 1.63 -11.91
CA VAL A 127 -4.99 0.94 -10.95
C VAL A 127 -5.29 1.82 -9.74
N MET A 128 -4.30 2.54 -9.21
CA MET A 128 -4.52 3.49 -8.11
C MET A 128 -5.54 4.57 -8.50
N MET A 129 -5.48 5.11 -9.72
CA MET A 129 -6.47 6.10 -10.18
C MET A 129 -7.84 5.46 -10.44
N ASP A 130 -7.88 4.27 -11.03
CA ASP A 130 -9.15 3.62 -11.41
C ASP A 130 -9.90 3.04 -10.20
N SER A 131 -9.18 2.53 -9.19
CA SER A 131 -9.76 1.74 -8.10
C SER A 131 -9.56 2.33 -6.70
N ALA A 132 -8.56 3.16 -6.48
CA ALA A 132 -8.28 3.73 -5.16
C ALA A 132 -8.56 5.24 -5.07
N TRP A 133 -8.79 5.94 -6.17
CA TRP A 133 -9.11 7.37 -6.16
C TRP A 133 -10.57 7.61 -5.79
N ASP A 134 -10.83 8.35 -4.70
CA ASP A 134 -12.18 8.64 -4.18
C ASP A 134 -12.68 10.08 -4.54
N GLY A 135 -12.02 10.70 -5.52
CA GLY A 135 -12.38 12.03 -6.05
C GLY A 135 -11.60 13.20 -5.45
N ASP A 136 -11.22 13.11 -4.17
CA ASP A 136 -10.46 14.15 -3.46
C ASP A 136 -9.22 13.60 -2.72
N TRP A 137 -9.17 12.29 -2.46
CA TRP A 137 -8.04 11.57 -1.85
C TRP A 137 -8.06 10.10 -2.23
N PHE A 138 -7.02 9.34 -1.87
CA PHE A 138 -6.93 7.91 -2.11
C PHE A 138 -7.51 7.12 -0.93
N LEU A 139 -8.20 6.02 -1.24
CA LEU A 139 -8.67 5.05 -0.26
C LEU A 139 -7.49 4.52 0.57
N ARG A 140 -7.80 4.03 1.78
CA ARG A 140 -6.83 3.27 2.57
C ARG A 140 -6.73 1.82 2.08
N ALA A 141 -7.87 1.20 1.83
CA ALA A 141 -7.94 -0.24 1.52
C ALA A 141 -9.35 -0.66 1.08
N TYR A 142 -9.44 -1.92 0.65
CA TYR A 142 -10.66 -2.73 0.65
C TYR A 142 -10.51 -3.84 1.69
N ASP A 143 -11.57 -4.09 2.48
CA ASP A 143 -11.57 -5.17 3.48
C ASP A 143 -11.85 -6.55 2.86
N ALA A 144 -11.92 -7.60 3.70
CA ALA A 144 -12.18 -8.97 3.26
C ALA A 144 -13.60 -9.19 2.67
N GLU A 145 -14.49 -8.23 2.79
CA GLU A 145 -15.83 -8.23 2.17
C GLU A 145 -15.89 -7.32 0.94
N GLY A 146 -14.78 -6.69 0.56
CA GLY A 146 -14.68 -5.75 -0.55
C GLY A 146 -15.25 -4.36 -0.22
N LYS A 147 -15.45 -4.03 1.06
CA LYS A 147 -15.89 -2.70 1.48
C LYS A 147 -14.71 -1.74 1.49
N LYS A 148 -14.96 -0.51 1.08
CA LYS A 148 -13.98 0.56 1.09
C LYS A 148 -13.64 0.97 2.54
N MET A 149 -12.37 1.23 2.78
CA MET A 149 -11.83 1.91 3.96
C MET A 149 -11.10 3.17 3.51
N GLY A 150 -11.28 4.26 4.22
CA GLY A 150 -10.67 5.53 3.84
C GLY A 150 -11.45 6.27 2.72
N SER A 151 -12.73 6.00 2.57
CA SER A 151 -13.63 6.66 1.62
C SER A 151 -14.50 7.69 2.30
N LYS A 152 -14.90 8.73 1.56
CA LYS A 152 -15.95 9.66 1.99
C LYS A 152 -17.32 9.00 2.22
N GLU A 153 -17.50 7.78 1.72
CA GLU A 153 -18.70 6.97 1.94
C GLU A 153 -18.72 6.32 3.34
N CYS A 154 -17.57 6.26 4.03
CA CYS A 154 -17.46 5.70 5.37
C CYS A 154 -18.06 6.67 6.41
N GLU A 155 -18.64 6.11 7.48
CA GLU A 155 -19.12 6.89 8.62
C GLU A 155 -17.96 7.50 9.41
N GLU A 156 -16.91 6.72 9.65
CA GLU A 156 -15.67 7.07 10.36
C GLU A 156 -14.46 6.60 9.54
N GLY A 157 -13.28 7.11 9.81
CA GLY A 157 -12.08 6.75 9.07
C GLY A 157 -12.19 7.04 7.57
N GLN A 158 -12.68 8.23 7.22
CA GLN A 158 -12.91 8.61 5.82
C GLN A 158 -11.62 8.88 5.06
N ILE A 159 -10.58 9.39 5.74
CA ILE A 159 -9.28 9.67 5.15
C ILE A 159 -8.18 9.20 6.09
N PHE A 160 -7.12 8.61 5.53
CA PHE A 160 -5.91 8.17 6.23
C PHE A 160 -4.70 8.82 5.58
N ILE A 161 -3.69 9.20 6.38
CA ILE A 161 -2.51 9.93 5.88
C ILE A 161 -1.57 9.04 5.06
N GLU A 162 -1.45 7.75 5.39
CA GLU A 162 -0.40 6.89 4.85
C GLU A 162 -0.47 6.72 3.33
N PRO A 163 -1.62 6.39 2.69
CA PRO A 163 -1.66 6.25 1.25
C PRO A 163 -1.46 7.57 0.53
N GLN A 164 -1.87 8.68 1.17
CA GLN A 164 -1.77 10.00 0.55
C GLN A 164 -0.33 10.42 0.32
N GLY A 165 0.51 10.27 1.33
CA GLY A 165 1.92 10.66 1.25
C GLY A 165 2.66 9.94 0.12
N PHE A 166 2.54 8.62 0.04
CA PHE A 166 3.21 7.84 -1.01
C PHE A 166 2.61 8.07 -2.40
N ALA A 167 1.29 8.25 -2.52
CA ALA A 167 0.66 8.55 -3.80
C ALA A 167 1.15 9.89 -4.38
N ILE A 168 1.29 10.91 -3.53
CA ILE A 168 1.84 12.22 -3.93
C ILE A 168 3.32 12.10 -4.32
N MET A 169 4.14 11.45 -3.49
CA MET A 169 5.58 11.29 -3.74
C MET A 169 5.90 10.45 -4.98
N SER A 170 5.02 9.54 -5.37
CA SER A 170 5.18 8.72 -6.58
C SER A 170 4.70 9.38 -7.86
N ASP A 171 4.15 10.59 -7.78
CA ASP A 171 3.63 11.35 -8.91
C ASP A 171 2.65 10.52 -9.76
N ILE A 172 1.63 9.97 -9.08
CA ILE A 172 0.59 9.17 -9.75
C ILE A 172 -0.21 10.04 -10.71
N ASP A 173 -0.70 11.19 -10.22
CA ASP A 173 -1.44 12.19 -10.99
C ASP A 173 -1.32 13.56 -10.32
N ALA A 174 -0.94 14.58 -11.10
CA ALA A 174 -0.65 15.92 -10.58
C ALA A 174 -1.91 16.63 -10.03
N GLU A 175 -3.07 16.47 -10.67
CA GLU A 175 -4.31 17.08 -10.20
C GLU A 175 -4.88 16.34 -8.98
N ALA A 176 -4.80 15.00 -8.97
CA ALA A 176 -5.13 14.21 -7.79
C ALA A 176 -4.22 14.60 -6.60
N SER A 177 -2.92 14.77 -6.82
CA SER A 177 -1.97 15.20 -5.77
C SER A 177 -2.34 16.55 -5.16
N LYS A 178 -2.73 17.54 -5.97
CA LYS A 178 -3.19 18.85 -5.48
C LYS A 178 -4.45 18.73 -4.61
N LYS A 179 -5.43 17.95 -5.06
CA LYS A 179 -6.67 17.71 -4.28
C LYS A 179 -6.38 16.98 -2.99
N THR A 180 -5.51 15.97 -3.05
CA THR A 180 -5.10 15.20 -1.87
C THR A 180 -4.39 16.08 -0.84
N LEU A 181 -3.46 16.96 -1.26
CA LEU A 181 -2.80 17.93 -0.36
C LEU A 181 -3.82 18.84 0.31
N LYS A 182 -4.81 19.32 -0.45
CA LYS A 182 -5.89 20.13 0.12
C LYS A 182 -6.71 19.33 1.13
N ALA A 183 -7.07 18.09 0.83
CA ALA A 183 -7.82 17.23 1.73
C ALA A 183 -7.04 16.91 3.02
N ILE A 184 -5.72 16.72 2.94
CA ILE A 184 -4.84 16.56 4.11
C ILE A 184 -4.89 17.80 4.98
N ASP A 185 -4.73 18.99 4.40
CA ASP A 185 -4.74 20.25 5.16
C ASP A 185 -6.09 20.50 5.83
N GLU A 186 -7.19 20.30 5.12
CA GLU A 186 -8.54 20.55 5.63
C GLU A 186 -9.03 19.51 6.65
N ARG A 187 -8.56 18.26 6.57
CA ARG A 187 -9.13 17.13 7.33
C ARG A 187 -8.19 16.50 8.34
N LEU A 188 -6.89 16.48 8.07
CA LEU A 188 -5.92 15.79 8.92
C LEU A 188 -5.03 16.77 9.70
N ASN A 189 -4.92 18.03 9.25
CA ASN A 189 -4.10 19.02 9.91
C ASN A 189 -4.78 19.56 11.18
N THR A 190 -4.06 19.53 12.29
CA THR A 190 -4.52 20.01 13.59
C THR A 190 -3.47 20.90 14.24
N GLN A 191 -3.83 21.60 15.32
CA GLN A 191 -2.86 22.37 16.11
C GLN A 191 -1.72 21.53 16.70
N TYR A 192 -1.86 20.20 16.73
CA TYR A 192 -0.85 19.26 17.26
C TYR A 192 -0.09 18.51 16.15
N GLY A 193 -0.37 18.81 14.88
CA GLY A 193 0.18 18.13 13.71
C GLY A 193 -0.86 17.32 12.95
N LEU A 194 -0.38 16.46 12.04
CA LEU A 194 -1.26 15.61 11.25
C LEU A 194 -1.73 14.40 12.05
N VAL A 195 -3.04 14.18 12.04
CA VAL A 195 -3.64 12.96 12.62
C VAL A 195 -3.61 11.81 11.61
N LEU A 196 -3.62 10.57 12.13
CA LEU A 196 -3.53 9.36 11.31
C LEU A 196 -4.73 9.22 10.37
N ASN A 197 -5.93 9.46 10.90
CA ASN A 197 -7.20 9.33 10.18
C ASN A 197 -8.26 10.29 10.73
N ASN A 198 -9.28 10.58 9.93
CA ASN A 198 -10.40 11.44 10.32
C ASN A 198 -11.70 11.03 9.59
N PRO A 199 -12.89 11.04 10.24
CA PRO A 199 -13.08 11.08 11.69
C PRO A 199 -12.43 9.88 12.40
N ALA A 200 -12.05 10.08 13.67
CA ALA A 200 -11.52 9.00 14.49
C ALA A 200 -12.59 7.93 14.75
N PHE A 201 -12.15 6.67 14.88
CA PHE A 201 -13.05 5.57 15.22
C PHE A 201 -13.53 5.69 16.67
N THR A 202 -14.83 5.59 16.88
CA THR A 202 -15.49 5.65 18.18
C THR A 202 -16.06 4.31 18.63
N LYS A 203 -16.10 3.33 17.74
CA LYS A 203 -16.61 1.98 17.98
C LYS A 203 -15.69 0.93 17.37
N TYR A 204 -15.88 -0.32 17.77
CA TYR A 204 -15.15 -1.44 17.20
C TYR A 204 -15.65 -1.75 15.78
N TYR A 205 -14.72 -1.85 14.86
CA TYR A 205 -14.94 -2.33 13.50
C TYR A 205 -14.22 -3.65 13.29
N LEU A 206 -14.87 -4.64 12.67
CA LEU A 206 -14.31 -5.98 12.49
C LEU A 206 -12.99 -5.99 11.69
N SER A 207 -12.85 -5.08 10.73
CA SER A 207 -11.63 -4.92 9.92
C SER A 207 -10.50 -4.14 10.60
N LEU A 208 -10.68 -3.75 11.87
CA LEU A 208 -9.70 -3.04 12.66
C LEU A 208 -9.35 -3.83 13.92
N ILE A 209 -8.06 -3.86 14.26
CA ILE A 209 -7.63 -4.32 15.56
C ILE A 209 -8.00 -3.23 16.57
N HIS A 210 -8.77 -3.60 17.57
CA HIS A 210 -9.09 -2.67 18.63
C HIS A 210 -7.87 -2.47 19.54
N ILE A 211 -7.44 -1.23 19.63
CA ILE A 211 -6.40 -0.81 20.56
C ILE A 211 -7.09 -0.41 21.87
#